data_bfe080b71f7a84b844ef40297f7d4a53
#
_entry.id   bfe080b71f7a84b844ef40297f7d4a53
#
_cell.length_a   1.000
_cell.length_b   1.000
_cell.length_c   1.000
_cell.angle_alpha   90.00
_cell.angle_beta   90.00
_cell.angle_gamma   90.00
#
_symmetry.space_group_name_H-M   'P 1'
#
loop_
_entity.id
_entity.type
_entity.pdbx_description
1 polymer ?
#
loop_
_entity_poly.entity_id
_entity_poly.type
_entity_poly.pdbx_seq_one_letter_code
_entity_poly.pdbx_strand_id
1 'polypeptide(L)'
;MALVRPFRAIRPDEAMAEKVAALPYDVMDSAEAREIVKGNPYSFLHVDKAEIDLDEGIDPYSEEVYLKAKANLYGMIDKGVLKEDEKPCFYIYALTMDGRCQRGIVCTTSRSEELV
;
A
#
# COMPACT_ATOMS: atom_id res chain seq x y z
N MET A 1 9.65 -24.45 -12.46
CA MET A 1 10.58 -23.40 -11.94
C MET A 1 9.97 -22.03 -12.18
N ALA A 2 9.86 -21.21 -11.15
CA ALA A 2 9.33 -19.87 -11.30
C ALA A 2 10.38 -18.92 -11.90
N LEU A 3 9.93 -18.05 -12.82
CA LEU A 3 10.76 -16.97 -13.31
C LEU A 3 10.64 -15.78 -12.36
N VAL A 4 11.78 -15.24 -11.96
CA VAL A 4 11.87 -14.06 -11.11
C VAL A 4 12.21 -12.86 -11.99
N ARG A 5 11.40 -11.81 -11.88
CA ARG A 5 11.56 -10.60 -12.71
C ARG A 5 11.51 -9.33 -11.88
N PRO A 6 12.24 -8.30 -12.30
CA PRO A 6 12.08 -6.97 -11.74
C PRO A 6 10.75 -6.36 -12.20
N PHE A 7 10.32 -5.32 -11.52
CA PHE A 7 9.10 -4.59 -11.89
C PHE A 7 9.24 -3.10 -11.54
N ARG A 8 8.34 -2.30 -12.06
CA ARG A 8 8.29 -0.87 -11.78
C ARG A 8 7.33 -0.62 -10.64
N ALA A 9 7.85 -0.44 -9.44
CA ALA A 9 7.03 -0.21 -8.27
C ALA A 9 6.43 1.20 -8.27
N ILE A 10 5.25 1.31 -7.69
CA ILE A 10 4.63 2.59 -7.36
C ILE A 10 4.94 2.86 -5.90
N ARG A 11 5.72 3.90 -5.63
CA ARG A 11 6.23 4.20 -4.30
C ARG A 11 5.97 5.64 -3.92
N PRO A 12 5.89 5.95 -2.59
CA PRO A 12 5.83 7.32 -2.17
C PRO A 12 7.05 8.10 -2.63
N ASP A 13 6.84 9.37 -2.99
CA ASP A 13 7.93 10.30 -3.13
C ASP A 13 8.64 10.41 -1.76
N GLU A 14 9.97 10.54 -1.78
CA GLU A 14 10.78 10.53 -0.56
C GLU A 14 10.28 11.55 0.48
N ALA A 15 9.88 12.73 0.03
CA ALA A 15 9.35 13.77 0.90
C ALA A 15 8.00 13.40 1.55
N MET A 16 7.27 12.47 0.96
CA MET A 16 5.93 12.05 1.40
C MET A 16 5.91 10.70 2.11
N ALA A 17 7.01 9.96 2.08
CA ALA A 17 7.06 8.58 2.57
C ALA A 17 6.54 8.44 4.01
N GLU A 18 6.94 9.33 4.90
CA GLU A 18 6.53 9.31 6.30
C GLU A 18 5.03 9.49 6.47
N LYS A 19 4.41 10.33 5.63
CA LYS A 19 2.97 10.59 5.68
C LYS A 19 2.15 9.46 5.07
N VAL A 20 2.72 8.77 4.09
CA VAL A 20 2.04 7.65 3.41
C VAL A 20 2.13 6.37 4.22
N ALA A 21 3.24 6.14 4.90
CA ALA A 21 3.47 4.91 5.67
C ALA A 21 2.37 4.71 6.70
N ALA A 22 1.87 3.48 6.79
CA ALA A 22 0.79 3.12 7.69
C ALA A 22 1.03 1.74 8.27
N LEU A 23 0.49 1.49 9.45
CA LEU A 23 0.45 0.15 10.02
C LEU A 23 -0.46 -0.74 9.14
N PRO A 24 -0.26 -2.06 9.17
CA PRO A 24 -1.14 -2.96 8.44
C PRO A 24 -2.61 -2.74 8.81
N TYR A 25 -3.47 -2.84 7.82
CA TYR A 25 -4.90 -2.53 7.98
C TYR A 25 -5.62 -3.43 9.00
N ASP A 26 -5.09 -4.62 9.24
CA ASP A 26 -5.73 -5.64 10.09
C ASP A 26 -5.37 -5.51 11.58
N VAL A 27 -4.49 -4.58 11.96
CA VAL A 27 -4.12 -4.37 13.37
C VAL A 27 -5.00 -3.33 14.06
N MET A 28 -5.97 -2.77 13.35
CA MET A 28 -6.87 -1.75 13.91
C MET A 28 -8.27 -1.89 13.33
N ASP A 29 -9.28 -1.40 14.06
CA ASP A 29 -10.63 -1.32 13.50
C ASP A 29 -10.82 0.00 12.72
N SER A 30 -11.98 0.14 12.07
CA SER A 30 -12.25 1.32 11.25
C SER A 30 -12.33 2.62 12.05
N ALA A 31 -12.83 2.56 13.29
CA ALA A 31 -12.90 3.74 14.15
C ALA A 31 -11.51 4.23 14.55
N GLU A 32 -10.62 3.30 14.90
CA GLU A 32 -9.23 3.62 15.21
C GLU A 32 -8.51 4.20 14.01
N ALA A 33 -8.73 3.62 12.82
CA ALA A 33 -8.13 4.08 11.59
C ALA A 33 -8.57 5.50 11.25
N ARG A 34 -9.86 5.82 11.42
CA ARG A 34 -10.38 7.17 11.20
C ARG A 34 -9.69 8.19 12.10
N GLU A 35 -9.45 7.82 13.34
CA GLU A 35 -8.75 8.69 14.30
C GLU A 35 -7.29 8.92 13.90
N ILE A 36 -6.61 7.86 13.50
CA ILE A 36 -5.19 7.90 13.10
C ILE A 36 -4.97 8.82 11.90
N VAL A 37 -5.89 8.80 10.93
CA VAL A 37 -5.70 9.59 9.70
C VAL A 37 -6.22 11.01 9.79
N LYS A 38 -6.78 11.44 10.92
CA LYS A 38 -7.22 12.83 11.07
C LYS A 38 -6.07 13.78 10.78
N GLY A 39 -6.30 14.69 9.85
CA GLY A 39 -5.28 15.63 9.42
C GLY A 39 -4.20 15.07 8.51
N ASN A 40 -4.29 13.80 8.12
CA ASN A 40 -3.35 13.20 7.18
C ASN A 40 -4.08 12.56 5.99
N PRO A 41 -4.34 13.34 4.92
CA PRO A 41 -4.99 12.79 3.73
C PRO A 41 -4.09 11.88 2.89
N TYR A 42 -2.82 11.78 3.23
CA TYR A 42 -1.84 11.01 2.45
C TYR A 42 -1.58 9.61 2.98
N SER A 43 -2.14 9.26 4.14
CA SER A 43 -1.95 7.92 4.71
C SER A 43 -2.44 6.84 3.75
N PHE A 44 -1.65 5.77 3.61
CA PHE A 44 -2.04 4.64 2.77
C PHE A 44 -3.27 3.90 3.31
N LEU A 45 -3.69 4.16 4.55
CA LEU A 45 -4.94 3.64 5.08
C LEU A 45 -6.15 4.07 4.25
N HIS A 46 -6.08 5.19 3.55
CA HIS A 46 -7.13 5.60 2.61
C HIS A 46 -7.28 4.65 1.43
N VAL A 47 -6.29 3.81 1.18
CA VAL A 47 -6.32 2.76 0.15
C VAL A 47 -6.60 1.40 0.79
N ASP A 48 -5.81 1.02 1.79
CA ASP A 48 -5.91 -0.30 2.44
C ASP A 48 -7.21 -0.48 3.23
N LYS A 49 -7.73 0.60 3.76
CA LYS A 49 -8.91 0.60 4.63
C LYS A 49 -9.85 1.73 4.22
N ALA A 50 -10.20 1.75 2.93
CA ALA A 50 -10.92 2.87 2.32
C ALA A 50 -12.31 3.13 2.91
N GLU A 51 -12.89 2.18 3.65
CA GLU A 51 -14.16 2.39 4.35
C GLU A 51 -14.10 3.54 5.36
N ILE A 52 -12.91 3.97 5.78
CA ILE A 52 -12.76 5.11 6.69
C ILE A 52 -13.18 6.44 6.05
N ASP A 53 -13.22 6.50 4.73
CA ASP A 53 -13.64 7.68 3.97
C ASP A 53 -15.12 7.63 3.59
N LEU A 54 -15.85 6.61 4.04
CA LEU A 54 -17.26 6.40 3.77
C LEU A 54 -18.06 6.36 5.07
N ASP A 55 -19.36 6.15 4.98
CA ASP A 55 -20.24 6.11 6.14
C ASP A 55 -19.82 5.02 7.12
N GLU A 56 -19.93 5.31 8.42
CA GLU A 56 -19.51 4.38 9.48
C GLU A 56 -20.21 3.02 9.43
N GLY A 57 -21.44 3.00 8.92
CA GLY A 57 -22.21 1.76 8.83
C GLY A 57 -21.97 0.95 7.55
N ILE A 58 -21.05 1.37 6.69
CA ILE A 58 -20.83 0.67 5.42
C ILE A 58 -20.18 -0.70 5.65
N ASP A 59 -20.61 -1.67 4.83
CA ASP A 59 -19.94 -2.98 4.79
C ASP A 59 -18.54 -2.82 4.20
N PRO A 60 -17.46 -3.19 4.97
CA PRO A 60 -16.08 -3.07 4.47
C PRO A 60 -15.80 -3.88 3.20
N TYR A 61 -16.63 -4.84 2.89
CA TYR A 61 -16.47 -5.69 1.70
C TYR A 61 -17.39 -5.27 0.55
N SER A 62 -18.09 -4.14 0.67
CA SER A 62 -18.96 -3.65 -0.40
C SER A 62 -18.16 -3.12 -1.58
N GLU A 63 -18.77 -3.11 -2.75
CA GLU A 63 -18.15 -2.60 -3.97
C GLU A 63 -17.76 -1.12 -3.83
N GLU A 64 -18.53 -0.33 -3.12
CA GLU A 64 -18.23 1.09 -2.88
C GLU A 64 -16.86 1.29 -2.21
N VAL A 65 -16.49 0.39 -1.30
CA VAL A 65 -15.20 0.45 -0.62
C VAL A 65 -14.06 0.22 -1.62
N TYR A 66 -14.20 -0.77 -2.49
CA TYR A 66 -13.18 -1.05 -3.51
C TYR A 66 -13.06 0.07 -4.53
N LEU A 67 -14.17 0.67 -4.94
CA LEU A 67 -14.17 1.82 -5.84
C LEU A 67 -13.52 3.03 -5.18
N LYS A 68 -13.78 3.25 -3.90
CA LYS A 68 -13.16 4.34 -3.15
C LYS A 68 -11.66 4.13 -3.01
N ALA A 69 -11.23 2.91 -2.73
CA ALA A 69 -9.82 2.56 -2.65
C ALA A 69 -9.10 2.85 -3.98
N LYS A 70 -9.72 2.46 -5.08
CA LYS A 70 -9.20 2.73 -6.42
C LYS A 70 -9.08 4.23 -6.69
N ALA A 71 -10.13 4.99 -6.39
CA ALA A 71 -10.11 6.44 -6.58
C ALA A 71 -9.04 7.11 -5.73
N ASN A 72 -8.87 6.68 -4.48
CA ASN A 72 -7.86 7.23 -3.59
C ASN A 72 -6.45 6.91 -4.09
N LEU A 73 -6.20 5.69 -4.55
CA LEU A 73 -4.91 5.28 -5.10
C LEU A 73 -4.53 6.12 -6.33
N TYR A 74 -5.43 6.21 -7.29
CA TYR A 74 -5.17 7.01 -8.50
C TYR A 74 -5.03 8.50 -8.19
N GLY A 75 -5.79 9.01 -7.23
CA GLY A 75 -5.65 10.39 -6.77
C GLY A 75 -4.27 10.67 -6.20
N MET A 76 -3.72 9.74 -5.43
CA MET A 76 -2.36 9.88 -4.89
C MET A 76 -1.30 9.85 -5.99
N ILE A 77 -1.48 9.02 -7.00
CA ILE A 77 -0.59 8.98 -8.17
C ILE A 77 -0.66 10.30 -8.95
N ASP A 78 -1.86 10.80 -9.22
CA ASP A 78 -2.07 12.05 -9.96
C ASP A 78 -1.46 13.26 -9.26
N LYS A 79 -1.49 13.28 -7.95
CA LYS A 79 -0.91 14.36 -7.15
C LYS A 79 0.60 14.24 -6.94
N GLY A 80 1.21 13.17 -7.42
CA GLY A 80 2.63 12.93 -7.25
C GLY A 80 3.04 12.46 -5.86
N VAL A 81 2.07 12.10 -5.02
CA VAL A 81 2.35 11.50 -3.70
C VAL A 81 2.95 10.11 -3.87
N LEU A 82 2.43 9.36 -4.84
CA LEU A 82 2.97 8.08 -5.27
C LEU A 82 3.49 8.21 -6.69
N LYS A 83 4.65 7.63 -6.94
CA LYS A 83 5.28 7.67 -8.26
C LYS A 83 5.71 6.29 -8.69
N GLU A 84 5.51 5.98 -9.97
CA GLU A 84 6.00 4.75 -10.56
C GLU A 84 7.48 4.92 -10.94
N ASP A 85 8.30 3.93 -10.59
CA ASP A 85 9.72 3.97 -10.96
C ASP A 85 9.88 3.91 -12.48
N GLU A 86 10.88 4.60 -12.99
CA GLU A 86 11.11 4.71 -14.45
C GLU A 86 11.58 3.41 -15.07
N LYS A 87 12.27 2.57 -14.30
CA LYS A 87 12.84 1.31 -14.76
C LYS A 87 12.42 0.15 -13.89
N PRO A 88 12.28 -1.04 -14.48
CA PRO A 88 12.07 -2.25 -13.66
C PRO A 88 13.26 -2.48 -12.73
N CYS A 89 12.95 -2.75 -11.47
CA CYS A 89 13.96 -2.96 -10.43
C CYS A 89 13.57 -4.14 -9.54
N PHE A 90 14.55 -4.70 -8.87
CA PHE A 90 14.34 -5.49 -7.67
C PHE A 90 14.42 -4.55 -6.48
N TYR A 91 13.65 -4.83 -5.43
CA TYR A 91 13.60 -3.96 -4.26
C TYR A 91 14.05 -4.72 -3.04
N ILE A 92 14.68 -4.01 -2.11
CA ILE A 92 15.05 -4.58 -0.84
C ILE A 92 14.04 -4.09 0.20
N TYR A 93 13.36 -5.03 0.84
CA TYR A 93 12.48 -4.76 1.95
C TYR A 93 13.25 -4.96 3.25
N ALA A 94 13.33 -3.94 4.08
CA ALA A 94 14.03 -4.01 5.35
C ALA A 94 13.06 -3.70 6.48
N LEU A 95 12.96 -4.60 7.45
CA LEU A 95 12.11 -4.43 8.62
C LEU A 95 12.99 -4.58 9.86
N THR A 96 13.01 -3.54 10.69
CA THR A 96 13.76 -3.56 11.96
C THR A 96 12.78 -3.61 13.12
N MET A 97 12.98 -4.60 13.99
CA MET A 97 12.19 -4.77 15.21
C MET A 97 13.11 -5.23 16.33
N ASP A 98 13.04 -4.57 17.47
CA ASP A 98 13.87 -4.89 18.65
C ASP A 98 15.37 -4.95 18.34
N GLY A 99 15.85 -4.04 17.51
CA GLY A 99 17.25 -3.98 17.12
C GLY A 99 17.64 -5.00 16.05
N ARG A 100 16.72 -5.84 15.60
CA ARG A 100 16.95 -6.83 14.54
C ARG A 100 16.44 -6.32 13.21
N CYS A 101 17.29 -6.35 12.20
CA CYS A 101 16.89 -6.01 10.84
C CYS A 101 16.77 -7.27 10.00
N GLN A 102 15.59 -7.49 9.43
CA GLN A 102 15.36 -8.54 8.43
C GLN A 102 15.25 -7.89 7.07
N ARG A 103 15.90 -8.49 6.08
CA ARG A 103 15.86 -7.99 4.70
C ARG A 103 15.35 -9.07 3.77
N GLY A 104 14.57 -8.64 2.80
CA GLY A 104 14.02 -9.51 1.78
C GLY A 104 14.07 -8.83 0.42
N ILE A 105 13.95 -9.62 -0.63
CA ILE A 105 13.91 -9.12 -2.00
C ILE A 105 12.47 -9.13 -2.46
N VAL A 106 12.01 -8.00 -3.01
CA VAL A 106 10.67 -7.87 -3.60
C VAL A 106 10.80 -7.94 -5.12
N CYS A 107 10.04 -8.83 -5.72
CA CYS A 107 10.08 -9.07 -7.15
C CYS A 107 8.75 -9.65 -7.61
N THR A 108 8.59 -9.83 -8.91
CA THR A 108 7.48 -10.62 -9.45
C THR A 108 7.95 -12.03 -9.78
N THR A 109 7.05 -12.99 -9.65
CA THR A 109 7.34 -14.37 -10.03
C THR A 109 6.28 -14.87 -11.00
N SER A 110 6.71 -15.70 -11.93
CA SER A 110 5.81 -16.32 -12.88
C SER A 110 4.96 -17.38 -12.17
N ARG A 111 3.65 -17.32 -12.37
CA ARG A 111 2.73 -18.26 -11.76
C ARG A 111 2.50 -19.51 -12.60
N SER A 112 2.43 -19.34 -13.91
CA SER A 112 2.12 -20.44 -14.83
C SER A 112 3.22 -21.50 -14.87
N GLU A 113 4.46 -21.13 -14.64
CA GLU A 113 5.61 -22.03 -14.69
C GLU A 113 5.75 -22.91 -13.46
N GLU A 114 5.08 -22.55 -12.37
CA GLU A 114 5.07 -23.35 -11.14
C GLU A 114 4.27 -24.63 -11.28
N LEU A 115 3.40 -24.69 -12.27
CA LEU A 115 2.52 -25.82 -12.52
C LEU A 115 3.11 -26.89 -13.45
N VAL A 116 4.29 -26.66 -13.96
CA VAL A 116 4.93 -27.55 -14.93
C VAL A 116 5.80 -28.64 -14.30
#